data_6d8d7c15c7a986557d54133aa62cca9f
#
_entry.id   6d8d7c15c7a986557d54133aa62cca9f
#
_cell.length_a   1.000
_cell.length_b   1.000
_cell.length_c   1.000
_cell.angle_alpha   90.00
_cell.angle_beta   90.00
_cell.angle_gamma   90.00
#
_symmetry.space_group_name_H-M   'P 1'
#
loop_
_entity.id
_entity.type
_entity.pdbx_description
1 polymer ?
#
loop_
_entity_poly.entity_id
_entity_poly.type
_entity_poly.pdbx_seq_one_letter_code
_entity_poly.pdbx_strand_id
1 'polypeptide(L)'
;MLFVALLSTRPGNTFQEGVARRLQWDYPEGANVLAEYWLETEAPRVVAVVEAQSMEPFGQIRMDWGDMFEIEVFPVVTAEQGMEMARQAMTSGQG
;
A
#
# COMPACT_ATOMS: atom_id res chain seq x y z
N MET A 1 -8.67 2.13 -9.14
CA MET A 1 -7.23 1.97 -9.36
C MET A 1 -6.59 1.24 -8.21
N LEU A 2 -5.65 0.38 -8.49
CA LEU A 2 -5.01 -0.47 -7.49
C LEU A 2 -3.69 0.14 -7.04
N PHE A 3 -3.45 0.12 -5.74
CA PHE A 3 -2.23 0.64 -5.11
C PHE A 3 -1.64 -0.37 -4.14
N VAL A 4 -0.33 -0.31 -3.98
CA VAL A 4 0.36 -1.01 -2.90
C VAL A 4 0.99 0.04 -2.00
N ALA A 5 0.75 -0.09 -0.71
CA ALA A 5 1.38 0.75 0.32
C ALA A 5 2.39 -0.08 1.08
N LEU A 6 3.60 0.45 1.19
CA LEU A 6 4.69 -0.17 1.96
C LEU A 6 4.99 0.73 3.16
N LEU A 7 4.89 0.17 4.35
CA LEU A 7 5.11 0.89 5.60
C LEU A 7 6.36 0.33 6.27
N SER A 8 7.39 1.17 6.37
CA SER A 8 8.66 0.79 7.02
C SER A 8 8.75 1.48 8.37
N THR A 9 9.12 0.72 9.41
CA THR A 9 9.15 1.23 10.78
C THR A 9 10.22 2.31 10.94
N ARG A 10 9.84 3.46 11.48
CA ARG A 10 10.81 4.50 11.85
C ARG A 10 11.50 4.13 13.15
N PRO A 11 12.78 4.49 13.32
CA PRO A 11 13.50 4.20 14.56
C PRO A 11 12.78 4.75 15.79
N GLY A 12 12.87 4.03 16.90
CA GLY A 12 12.29 4.45 18.16
C GLY A 12 10.86 3.99 18.42
N ASN A 13 10.24 3.36 17.43
CA ASN A 13 8.87 2.84 17.58
C ASN A 13 8.91 1.35 17.85
N THR A 14 7.98 0.87 18.68
CA THR A 14 7.89 -0.54 19.00
C THR A 14 6.74 -1.22 18.27
N PHE A 15 6.87 -2.53 18.12
CA PHE A 15 5.80 -3.34 17.51
C PHE A 15 4.52 -3.22 18.33
N GLN A 16 4.64 -3.27 19.66
CA GLN A 16 3.48 -3.18 20.54
C GLN A 16 2.71 -1.87 20.40
N GLU A 17 3.41 -0.75 20.24
CA GLU A 17 2.77 0.54 20.01
C GLU A 17 1.99 0.54 18.69
N GLY A 18 2.57 -0.04 17.67
CA GLY A 18 1.92 -0.15 16.38
C GLY A 18 0.66 -1.00 16.42
N VAL A 19 0.74 -2.16 17.09
CA VAL A 19 -0.41 -3.06 17.25
C VAL A 19 -1.52 -2.38 18.03
N ALA A 20 -1.18 -1.72 19.15
CA ALA A 20 -2.17 -1.03 19.97
C ALA A 20 -2.92 0.04 19.17
N ARG A 21 -2.20 0.83 18.37
CA ARG A 21 -2.83 1.84 17.53
C ARG A 21 -3.67 1.20 16.44
N ARG A 22 -3.17 0.14 15.81
CA ARG A 22 -3.86 -0.54 14.70
C ARG A 22 -5.21 -1.13 15.16
N LEU A 23 -5.28 -1.62 16.38
CA LEU A 23 -6.52 -2.19 16.92
C LEU A 23 -7.64 -1.16 17.06
N GLN A 24 -7.31 0.14 17.14
CA GLN A 24 -8.28 1.22 17.30
C GLN A 24 -8.41 2.09 16.06
N TRP A 25 -7.73 1.74 14.98
CA TRP A 25 -7.70 2.54 13.77
C TRP A 25 -8.43 1.82 12.63
N ASP A 26 -9.21 2.58 11.88
CA ASP A 26 -9.87 2.11 10.66
C ASP A 26 -9.30 2.83 9.46
N TYR A 27 -9.24 2.14 8.34
CA TYR A 27 -8.82 2.77 7.09
C TYR A 27 -9.76 3.92 6.74
N PRO A 28 -9.22 5.01 6.18
CA PRO A 28 -10.05 6.14 5.81
C PRO A 28 -11.05 5.77 4.72
N GLU A 29 -12.12 6.55 4.65
CA GLU A 29 -13.10 6.41 3.58
C GLU A 29 -12.43 6.58 2.22
N GLY A 30 -12.84 5.77 1.26
CA GLY A 30 -12.25 5.77 -0.07
C GLY A 30 -11.13 4.76 -0.26
N ALA A 31 -10.62 4.18 0.82
CA ALA A 31 -9.63 3.11 0.75
C ALA A 31 -10.34 1.76 0.92
N ASN A 32 -10.41 1.00 -0.16
CA ASN A 32 -10.94 -0.37 -0.12
C ASN A 32 -9.76 -1.32 -0.03
N VAL A 33 -9.50 -1.84 1.17
CA VAL A 33 -8.35 -2.70 1.44
C VAL A 33 -8.66 -4.12 1.00
N LEU A 34 -7.88 -4.61 0.05
CA LEU A 34 -8.01 -5.97 -0.46
C LEU A 34 -7.16 -6.95 0.33
N ALA A 35 -6.03 -6.50 0.87
CA ALA A 35 -5.13 -7.33 1.66
C ALA A 35 -4.23 -6.44 2.51
N GLU A 36 -3.89 -6.93 3.68
CA GLU A 36 -2.89 -6.30 4.55
C GLU A 36 -2.03 -7.43 5.12
N TYR A 37 -0.72 -7.32 4.96
CA TYR A 37 0.23 -8.31 5.45
C TYR A 37 1.24 -7.65 6.38
N TRP A 38 1.52 -8.31 7.48
CA TRP A 38 2.56 -7.89 8.42
C TRP A 38 3.76 -8.80 8.22
N LEU A 39 4.90 -8.18 7.94
CA LEU A 39 6.12 -8.93 7.68
C LEU A 39 6.98 -9.01 8.93
N GLU A 40 7.88 -9.99 8.97
CA GLU A 40 8.82 -10.15 10.08
C GLU A 40 10.05 -9.26 9.92
N THR A 41 9.98 -8.26 9.05
CA THR A 41 11.03 -7.27 8.84
C THR A 41 10.49 -5.89 9.21
N GLU A 42 11.39 -4.92 9.37
CA GLU A 42 10.97 -3.55 9.67
C GLU A 42 10.87 -2.68 8.43
N ALA A 43 11.46 -3.11 7.32
CA ALA A 43 11.51 -2.31 6.10
C ALA A 43 11.31 -3.18 4.86
N PRO A 44 10.08 -3.41 4.43
CA PRO A 44 8.82 -2.91 5.02
C PRO A 44 8.32 -3.80 6.15
N ARG A 45 7.55 -3.22 7.03
CA ARG A 45 6.87 -3.92 8.13
C ARG A 45 5.47 -4.35 7.72
N VAL A 46 4.79 -3.49 6.93
CA VAL A 46 3.42 -3.73 6.50
C VAL A 46 3.34 -3.54 4.99
N VAL A 47 2.62 -4.43 4.34
CA VAL A 47 2.26 -4.30 2.93
C VAL A 47 0.74 -4.33 2.84
N ALA A 48 0.14 -3.32 2.25
CA ALA A 48 -1.30 -3.25 2.04
C ALA A 48 -1.60 -3.10 0.56
N VAL A 49 -2.59 -3.86 0.09
CA VAL A 49 -3.11 -3.74 -1.28
C VAL A 49 -4.45 -3.05 -1.19
N VAL A 50 -4.56 -1.90 -1.82
CA VAL A 50 -5.70 -1.00 -1.64
C VAL A 50 -6.24 -0.56 -2.99
N GLU A 51 -7.57 -0.65 -3.14
CA GLU A 51 -8.25 -0.07 -4.28
C GLU A 51 -8.80 1.30 -3.88
N ALA A 52 -8.53 2.31 -4.68
CA ALA A 52 -8.99 3.68 -4.43
C ALA A 52 -9.13 4.41 -5.76
N GLN A 53 -10.00 5.43 -5.78
CA GLN A 53 -10.21 6.23 -6.99
C GLN A 53 -9.18 7.37 -7.11
N SER A 54 -8.53 7.72 -6.01
CA SER A 54 -7.55 8.80 -5.96
C SER A 54 -6.52 8.55 -4.87
N MET A 55 -5.53 9.42 -4.79
CA MET A 55 -4.51 9.38 -3.73
C MET A 55 -5.00 9.97 -2.40
N GLU A 56 -6.19 10.53 -2.36
CA GLU A 56 -6.70 11.23 -1.17
C GLU A 56 -6.68 10.38 0.11
N PRO A 57 -7.15 9.11 0.10
CA PRO A 57 -7.10 8.29 1.32
C PRO A 57 -5.68 8.08 1.84
N PHE A 58 -4.70 8.04 0.96
CA PHE A 58 -3.31 7.84 1.36
C PHE A 58 -2.73 9.05 2.08
N GLY A 59 -3.22 10.25 1.78
CA GLY A 59 -2.86 11.44 2.53
C GLY A 59 -3.29 11.32 3.99
N GLN A 60 -4.48 10.82 4.23
CA GLN A 60 -4.98 10.59 5.59
C GLN A 60 -4.17 9.50 6.30
N ILE A 61 -3.84 8.41 5.59
CA ILE A 61 -3.00 7.34 6.16
C ILE A 61 -1.65 7.90 6.60
N ARG A 62 -1.05 8.77 5.79
CA ARG A 62 0.22 9.40 6.15
C ARG A 62 0.09 10.29 7.37
N MET A 63 -1.02 11.00 7.52
CA MET A 63 -1.26 11.82 8.71
C MET A 63 -1.42 10.97 9.95
N ASP A 64 -2.09 9.83 9.84
CA ASP A 64 -2.38 8.97 10.98
C ASP A 64 -1.18 8.13 11.41
N TRP A 65 -0.28 7.78 10.48
CA TRP A 65 0.80 6.82 10.71
C TRP A 65 2.20 7.34 10.40
N GLY A 66 2.31 8.54 9.84
CA GLY A 66 3.60 9.06 9.37
C GLY A 66 4.63 9.29 10.46
N ASP A 67 4.20 9.39 11.72
CA ASP A 67 5.10 9.47 12.87
C ASP A 67 5.78 8.14 13.16
N MET A 68 5.11 7.03 12.85
CA MET A 68 5.56 5.69 13.18
C MET A 68 6.20 4.97 11.98
N PHE A 69 5.72 5.28 10.79
CA PHE A 69 6.18 4.62 9.56
C PHE A 69 6.59 5.61 8.48
N GLU A 70 7.61 5.21 7.74
CA GLU A 70 7.84 5.79 6.42
C GLU A 70 6.92 5.05 5.45
N ILE A 71 6.11 5.80 4.72
CA ILE A 71 5.03 5.23 3.90
C ILE A 71 5.28 5.51 2.43
N GLU A 72 5.37 4.46 1.63
CA GLU A 72 5.50 4.57 0.17
C GLU A 72 4.24 3.97 -0.46
N VAL A 73 3.69 4.65 -1.46
CA VAL A 73 2.48 4.21 -2.15
C VAL A 73 2.74 4.18 -3.64
N PHE A 74 2.43 3.05 -4.28
CA PHE A 74 2.66 2.85 -5.69
C PHE A 74 1.38 2.42 -6.39
N PRO A 75 1.04 3.01 -7.55
CA PRO A 75 0.01 2.42 -8.40
C PRO A 75 0.55 1.12 -8.99
N VAL A 76 -0.30 0.12 -9.05
CA VAL A 76 0.10 -1.20 -9.53
C VAL A 76 -0.98 -1.78 -10.43
N VAL A 77 -0.61 -2.78 -11.20
CA VAL A 77 -1.54 -3.63 -11.93
C VAL A 77 -1.31 -5.07 -11.51
N THR A 78 -2.31 -5.92 -11.67
CA THR A 78 -2.13 -7.35 -11.43
C THR A 78 -1.20 -7.94 -12.49
N ALA A 79 -0.61 -9.08 -12.19
CA ALA A 79 0.22 -9.78 -13.18
C ALA A 79 -0.58 -10.10 -14.45
N GLU A 80 -1.85 -10.46 -14.28
CA GLU A 80 -2.75 -10.74 -15.41
C GLU A 80 -2.94 -9.51 -16.27
N GLN A 81 -3.24 -8.37 -15.67
CA GLN A 81 -3.37 -7.10 -16.39
C GLN A 81 -2.06 -6.71 -17.06
N GLY A 82 -0.95 -6.87 -16.35
CA GLY A 82 0.38 -6.57 -16.89
C GLY A 82 0.73 -7.41 -18.09
N MET A 83 0.41 -8.70 -18.05
CA MET A 83 0.64 -9.59 -19.18
C MET A 83 -0.21 -9.21 -20.39
N GLU A 84 -1.46 -8.81 -20.15
CA GLU A 84 -2.33 -8.36 -21.24
C GLU A 84 -1.81 -7.08 -21.88
N MET A 85 -1.37 -6.13 -21.07
CA MET A 85 -0.76 -4.90 -21.57
C MET A 85 0.50 -5.20 -22.39
N ALA A 86 1.31 -6.13 -21.93
CA ALA A 86 2.53 -6.55 -22.64
C ALA A 86 2.19 -7.19 -23.98
N ARG A 87 1.18 -8.05 -24.03
CA ARG A 87 0.75 -8.68 -25.27
C ARG A 87 0.28 -7.63 -26.28
N GLN A 88 -0.52 -6.67 -25.82
CA GLN A 88 -1.01 -5.59 -26.68
C GLN A 88 0.14 -4.73 -27.20
N ALA A 89 1.10 -4.39 -26.33
CA ALA A 89 2.25 -3.59 -26.70
C ALA A 89 3.13 -4.31 -27.73
N MET A 90 3.35 -5.61 -27.56
CA MET A 90 4.14 -6.41 -28.48
C MET A 90 3.45 -6.53 -29.84
N THR A 91 2.14 -6.73 -29.85
CA THR A 91 1.36 -6.80 -31.08
C THR A 91 1.37 -5.47 -31.82
N SER A 92 1.16 -4.37 -31.10
CA SER A 92 1.15 -3.02 -31.69
C SER A 92 2.53 -2.61 -32.18
N GLY A 93 3.59 -3.02 -31.48
CA GLY A 93 4.96 -2.68 -31.84
C GLY A 93 5.45 -3.34 -33.11
N GLN A 94 4.76 -4.35 -33.60
CA GLN A 94 5.12 -5.06 -34.83
C GLN A 94 4.38 -4.53 -36.05
N GLY A 95 3.41 -3.71 -35.83
CA GLY A 95 2.53 -3.17 -36.87
C GLY A 95 3.09 -2.04 -37.66
#